data_5b6104964e1f0d9ba609d1207fc7eedf
#
_entry.id   5b6104964e1f0d9ba609d1207fc7eedf
#
_cell.length_a   1.000
_cell.length_b   1.000
_cell.length_c   1.000
_cell.angle_alpha   90.00
_cell.angle_beta   90.00
_cell.angle_gamma   90.00
#
_symmetry.space_group_name_H-M   'P 1'
#
loop_
_entity.id
_entity.type
_entity.pdbx_description
1 polymer ?
#
loop_
_entity_poly.entity_id
_entity_poly.type
_entity_poly.pdbx_seq_one_letter_code
_entity_poly.pdbx_strand_id
1 'polypeptide(L)'
;MPTILLVEDNELNRDMLSRRLERKGYTVLMAVNGQQGVDMALASPPALILMDMSLPIMDGWEATRRIKADERTRHIPIIALTAHAMDGDEQKAREAGCDDYDVKPIELPRLLEKMERLLKA
;
A
#
# COMPACT_ATOMS: atom_id res chain seq x y z
N MET A 1 11.31 10.68 -9.71
CA MET A 1 10.33 10.63 -8.62
C MET A 1 9.79 9.23 -8.48
N PRO A 2 9.85 8.63 -7.28
CA PRO A 2 9.27 7.31 -7.09
C PRO A 2 7.77 7.32 -7.31
N THR A 3 7.27 6.27 -7.94
CA THR A 3 5.84 6.10 -8.17
C THR A 3 5.27 5.22 -7.06
N ILE A 4 4.23 5.71 -6.41
CA ILE A 4 3.54 5.02 -5.33
C ILE A 4 2.17 4.59 -5.83
N LEU A 5 1.82 3.33 -5.63
CA LEU A 5 0.45 2.86 -5.89
C LEU A 5 -0.30 2.88 -4.58
N LEU A 6 -1.34 3.70 -4.51
CA LEU A 6 -2.21 3.79 -3.34
C LEU A 6 -3.50 3.03 -3.63
N VAL A 7 -3.75 1.98 -2.86
CA VAL A 7 -4.96 1.17 -3.00
C VAL A 7 -5.87 1.48 -1.82
N GLU A 8 -6.93 2.24 -2.08
CA GLU A 8 -7.85 2.74 -1.06
C GLU A 8 -9.23 2.93 -1.67
N ASP A 9 -10.26 2.33 -1.10
CA ASP A 9 -11.62 2.40 -1.65
C ASP A 9 -12.37 3.67 -1.26
N ASN A 10 -12.02 4.30 -0.16
CA ASN A 10 -12.68 5.53 0.27
C ASN A 10 -12.14 6.72 -0.52
N GLU A 11 -13.02 7.35 -1.30
CA GLU A 11 -12.63 8.45 -2.19
C GLU A 11 -11.98 9.61 -1.45
N LEU A 12 -12.53 10.01 -0.32
CA LEU A 12 -11.99 11.13 0.45
C LEU A 12 -10.59 10.80 0.99
N ASN A 13 -10.43 9.63 1.57
CA ASN A 13 -9.13 9.21 2.11
C ASN A 13 -8.10 9.09 0.99
N ARG A 14 -8.49 8.51 -0.14
CA ARG A 14 -7.63 8.36 -1.31
C ARG A 14 -7.16 9.71 -1.83
N ASP A 15 -8.09 10.65 -1.98
CA ASP A 15 -7.80 11.98 -2.48
C ASP A 15 -6.87 12.74 -1.52
N MET A 16 -7.17 12.72 -0.24
CA MET A 16 -6.37 13.41 0.77
C MET A 16 -4.94 12.89 0.82
N LEU A 17 -4.79 11.59 0.89
CA LEU A 17 -3.46 11.00 1.03
C LEU A 17 -2.64 11.16 -0.26
N SER A 18 -3.27 10.97 -1.42
CA SER A 18 -2.56 11.14 -2.70
C SER A 18 -2.03 12.56 -2.85
N ARG A 19 -2.82 13.56 -2.50
CA ARG A 19 -2.39 14.96 -2.60
C ARG A 19 -1.22 15.26 -1.67
N ARG A 20 -1.25 14.71 -0.45
CA ARG A 20 -0.17 14.91 0.50
C ARG A 20 1.12 14.27 0.01
N LEU A 21 1.04 13.09 -0.57
CA LEU A 21 2.20 12.41 -1.11
C LEU A 21 2.76 13.14 -2.33
N GLU A 22 1.89 13.66 -3.19
CA GLU A 22 2.33 14.43 -4.36
C GLU A 22 3.08 15.70 -3.93
N ARG A 23 2.65 16.34 -2.86
CA ARG A 23 3.36 17.52 -2.32
C ARG A 23 4.76 17.19 -1.82
N LYS A 24 5.00 15.93 -1.49
CA LYS A 24 6.33 15.46 -1.04
C LYS A 24 7.18 14.97 -2.21
N GLY A 25 6.68 15.09 -3.43
CA GLY A 25 7.46 14.76 -4.63
C GLY A 25 7.22 13.39 -5.20
N TYR A 26 6.24 12.65 -4.68
CA TYR A 26 5.91 11.32 -5.22
C TYR A 26 4.92 11.43 -6.36
N THR A 27 5.02 10.52 -7.31
CA THR A 27 3.98 10.32 -8.31
C THR A 27 3.04 9.24 -7.77
N VAL A 28 1.74 9.50 -7.76
CA VAL A 28 0.78 8.59 -7.15
C VAL A 28 -0.19 8.03 -8.18
N LEU A 29 -0.24 6.70 -8.26
CA LEU A 29 -1.29 5.98 -8.98
C LEU A 29 -2.29 5.50 -7.94
N MET A 30 -3.56 5.44 -8.31
CA MET A 30 -4.62 5.09 -7.37
C MET A 30 -5.46 3.93 -7.87
N ALA A 31 -5.74 2.99 -6.97
CA ALA A 31 -6.65 1.87 -7.22
C ALA A 31 -7.75 1.91 -6.16
N VAL A 32 -8.93 1.44 -6.51
CA VAL A 32 -10.11 1.55 -5.65
C VAL A 32 -10.52 0.22 -4.99
N ASN A 33 -9.90 -0.87 -5.37
CA ASN A 33 -10.12 -2.18 -4.76
C ASN A 33 -8.88 -3.05 -4.96
N GLY A 34 -8.88 -4.22 -4.31
CA GLY A 34 -7.72 -5.11 -4.36
C GLY A 34 -7.42 -5.66 -5.74
N GLN A 35 -8.45 -5.99 -6.52
CA GLN A 35 -8.27 -6.52 -7.86
C GLN A 35 -7.60 -5.48 -8.76
N GLN A 36 -8.09 -4.25 -8.70
CA GLN A 36 -7.49 -3.16 -9.47
C GLN A 36 -6.05 -2.90 -9.03
N GLY A 37 -5.79 -3.00 -7.72
CA GLY A 37 -4.43 -2.86 -7.20
C GLY A 37 -3.47 -3.88 -7.78
N VAL A 38 -3.88 -5.15 -7.83
CA VAL A 38 -3.08 -6.21 -8.43
C VAL A 38 -2.84 -5.94 -9.92
N ASP A 39 -3.91 -5.62 -10.64
CA ASP A 39 -3.83 -5.38 -12.09
C ASP A 39 -2.90 -4.21 -12.40
N MET A 40 -3.01 -3.12 -11.64
CA MET A 40 -2.17 -1.94 -11.85
C MET A 40 -0.71 -2.20 -11.50
N ALA A 41 -0.46 -2.97 -10.45
CA ALA A 41 0.90 -3.32 -10.07
C ALA A 41 1.59 -4.13 -11.17
N LEU A 42 0.84 -5.00 -11.85
CA LEU A 42 1.38 -5.79 -12.96
C LEU A 42 1.59 -4.93 -14.22
N ALA A 43 0.63 -4.04 -14.52
CA ALA A 43 0.68 -3.23 -15.74
C ALA A 43 1.73 -2.12 -15.66
N SER A 44 1.89 -1.51 -14.49
CA SER A 44 2.82 -0.39 -14.27
C SER A 44 3.46 -0.54 -12.90
N PRO A 45 4.47 -1.40 -12.76
CA PRO A 45 5.05 -1.69 -11.45
C PRO A 45 5.52 -0.42 -10.73
N PRO A 46 4.95 -0.12 -9.55
CA PRO A 46 5.37 1.05 -8.78
C PRO A 46 6.64 0.76 -7.97
N ALA A 47 7.19 1.81 -7.38
CA ALA A 47 8.34 1.66 -6.48
C ALA A 47 7.90 1.17 -5.10
N LEU A 48 6.64 1.41 -4.73
CA LEU A 48 6.10 1.03 -3.42
C LEU A 48 4.58 1.03 -3.49
N ILE A 49 3.95 0.16 -2.70
CA ILE A 49 2.48 0.07 -2.63
C ILE A 49 2.03 0.38 -1.21
N LEU A 50 1.03 1.26 -1.09
CA LEU A 50 0.30 1.49 0.15
C LEU A 50 -1.04 0.76 -0.01
N MET A 51 -1.24 -0.29 0.78
CA MET A 51 -2.38 -1.19 0.62
C MET A 51 -3.31 -1.14 1.82
N ASP A 52 -4.52 -0.58 1.61
CA ASP A 52 -5.56 -0.66 2.62
C ASP A 52 -5.99 -2.13 2.75
N MET A 53 -6.13 -2.60 3.97
CA MET A 53 -6.50 -4.01 4.20
C MET A 53 -8.00 -4.25 4.12
N SER A 54 -8.82 -3.21 4.30
CA SER A 54 -10.29 -3.31 4.28
C SER A 54 -10.85 -2.89 2.93
N LEU A 55 -10.61 -3.69 1.89
CA LEU A 55 -11.03 -3.37 0.53
C LEU A 55 -12.20 -4.24 0.06
N PRO A 56 -13.07 -3.71 -0.82
CA PRO A 56 -14.10 -4.53 -1.45
C PRO A 56 -13.53 -5.38 -2.57
N ILE A 57 -14.30 -6.37 -3.00
CA ILE A 57 -14.03 -7.29 -4.12
C ILE A 57 -12.87 -8.24 -3.79
N MET A 58 -11.69 -7.71 -3.55
CA MET A 58 -10.53 -8.46 -3.10
C MET A 58 -9.87 -7.62 -2.02
N ASP A 59 -9.80 -8.13 -0.79
CA ASP A 59 -9.22 -7.38 0.32
C ASP A 59 -7.70 -7.23 0.17
N GLY A 60 -7.12 -6.37 1.01
CA GLY A 60 -5.70 -6.07 0.93
C GLY A 60 -4.80 -7.26 1.28
N TRP A 61 -5.26 -8.18 2.12
CA TRP A 61 -4.51 -9.40 2.46
C TRP A 61 -4.32 -10.27 1.22
N GLU A 62 -5.41 -10.54 0.51
CA GLU A 62 -5.37 -11.36 -0.69
C GLU A 62 -4.60 -10.66 -1.82
N ALA A 63 -4.83 -9.36 -2.01
CA ALA A 63 -4.11 -8.59 -3.00
C ALA A 63 -2.59 -8.65 -2.76
N THR A 64 -2.17 -8.48 -1.51
CA THR A 64 -0.77 -8.57 -1.14
C THR A 64 -0.19 -9.95 -1.46
N ARG A 65 -0.92 -11.02 -1.09
CA ARG A 65 -0.46 -12.38 -1.38
C ARG A 65 -0.26 -12.59 -2.87
N ARG A 66 -1.18 -12.10 -3.69
CA ARG A 66 -1.09 -12.24 -5.14
C ARG A 66 0.09 -11.47 -5.73
N ILE A 67 0.31 -10.25 -5.25
CA ILE A 67 1.45 -9.43 -5.70
C ILE A 67 2.77 -10.10 -5.31
N LYS A 68 2.86 -10.63 -4.11
CA LYS A 68 4.08 -11.27 -3.61
C LYS A 68 4.31 -12.66 -4.22
N ALA A 69 3.27 -13.30 -4.74
CA ALA A 69 3.40 -14.59 -5.40
C ALA A 69 3.86 -14.49 -6.87
N ASP A 70 3.77 -13.30 -7.48
CA ASP A 70 4.13 -13.11 -8.89
C ASP A 70 5.56 -12.59 -8.99
N GLU A 71 6.39 -13.26 -9.77
CA GLU A 71 7.80 -12.90 -9.94
C GLU A 71 8.00 -11.46 -10.43
N ARG A 72 7.04 -10.93 -11.18
CA ARG A 72 7.14 -9.59 -11.75
C ARG A 72 6.94 -8.49 -10.71
N THR A 73 6.27 -8.80 -9.60
CA THR A 73 5.87 -7.80 -8.62
C THR A 73 6.31 -8.12 -7.18
N ARG A 74 6.82 -9.31 -6.92
CA ARG A 74 7.16 -9.72 -5.54
C ARG A 74 8.24 -8.85 -4.89
N HIS A 75 9.04 -8.17 -5.67
CA HIS A 75 10.10 -7.30 -5.16
C HIS A 75 9.59 -5.93 -4.70
N ILE A 76 8.35 -5.59 -5.04
CA ILE A 76 7.78 -4.28 -4.71
C ILE A 76 7.45 -4.23 -3.22
N PRO A 77 7.99 -3.26 -2.45
CA PRO A 77 7.63 -3.15 -1.03
C PRO A 77 6.17 -2.76 -0.86
N ILE A 78 5.52 -3.37 0.11
CA ILE A 78 4.10 -3.11 0.43
C ILE A 78 3.99 -2.73 1.88
N ILE A 79 3.37 -1.57 2.15
CA ILE A 79 3.02 -1.14 3.50
C ILE A 79 1.52 -1.34 3.66
N ALA A 80 1.14 -2.17 4.63
CA ALA A 80 -0.27 -2.39 4.96
C ALA A 80 -0.81 -1.20 5.74
N LEU A 81 -1.98 -0.70 5.33
CA LEU A 81 -2.69 0.35 6.07
C LEU A 81 -3.89 -0.29 6.76
N THR A 82 -3.88 -0.32 8.08
CA THR A 82 -4.90 -1.04 8.85
C THR A 82 -5.64 -0.09 9.79
N ALA A 83 -6.94 -0.34 10.00
CA ALA A 83 -7.74 0.43 10.94
C ALA A 83 -7.47 -0.01 12.39
N HIS A 84 -6.85 -1.17 12.58
CA HIS A 84 -6.63 -1.75 13.90
C HIS A 84 -5.17 -2.10 14.13
N ALA A 85 -4.58 -1.52 15.16
CA ALA A 85 -3.20 -1.81 15.55
C ALA A 85 -3.11 -3.03 16.45
N MET A 86 -4.25 -3.69 16.74
CA MET A 86 -4.33 -4.69 17.80
C MET A 86 -4.34 -6.11 17.26
N ASP A 87 -3.84 -6.99 18.10
CA ASP A 87 -4.09 -8.43 18.04
C ASP A 87 -4.02 -9.11 16.69
N GLY A 88 -2.83 -9.28 16.19
CA GLY A 88 -2.61 -10.12 15.02
C GLY A 88 -2.64 -9.39 13.68
N ASP A 89 -3.02 -8.12 13.62
CA ASP A 89 -3.01 -7.39 12.35
C ASP A 89 -1.59 -7.24 11.82
N GLU A 90 -0.64 -6.96 12.70
CA GLU A 90 0.76 -6.90 12.30
C GLU A 90 1.24 -8.26 11.80
N GLN A 91 0.89 -9.32 12.53
CA GLN A 91 1.26 -10.66 12.12
C GLN A 91 0.59 -11.07 10.82
N LYS A 92 -0.69 -10.74 10.63
CA LYS A 92 -1.39 -10.99 9.37
C LYS A 92 -0.72 -10.26 8.20
N ALA A 93 -0.30 -9.02 8.41
CA ALA A 93 0.39 -8.27 7.38
C ALA A 93 1.69 -8.97 6.98
N ARG A 94 2.48 -9.41 7.94
CA ARG A 94 3.72 -10.10 7.68
C ARG A 94 3.49 -11.45 6.99
N GLU A 95 2.49 -12.20 7.43
CA GLU A 95 2.15 -13.49 6.82
C GLU A 95 1.66 -13.33 5.38
N ALA A 96 0.98 -12.24 5.07
CA ALA A 96 0.56 -11.95 3.71
C ALA A 96 1.72 -11.50 2.82
N GLY A 97 2.86 -11.12 3.42
CA GLY A 97 4.05 -10.71 2.70
C GLY A 97 4.30 -9.21 2.71
N CYS A 98 3.60 -8.43 3.53
CA CYS A 98 3.83 -7.00 3.65
C CYS A 98 5.21 -6.74 4.26
N ASP A 99 5.86 -5.69 3.79
CA ASP A 99 7.19 -5.31 4.26
C ASP A 99 7.13 -4.44 5.52
N ASP A 100 6.01 -3.74 5.71
CA ASP A 100 5.77 -2.95 6.90
C ASP A 100 4.26 -2.73 7.03
N TYR A 101 3.83 -2.06 8.09
CA TYR A 101 2.43 -1.71 8.28
C TYR A 101 2.33 -0.34 8.96
N ASP A 102 1.18 0.30 8.82
CA ASP A 102 0.87 1.51 9.54
C ASP A 102 -0.60 1.49 9.89
N VAL A 103 -0.99 2.27 10.90
CA VAL A 103 -2.36 2.28 11.40
C VAL A 103 -3.06 3.58 11.06
N LYS A 104 -4.36 3.48 10.83
CA LYS A 104 -5.20 4.66 10.62
C LYS A 104 -5.63 5.22 11.98
N PRO A 105 -5.79 6.55 12.12
CA PRO A 105 -5.60 7.55 11.08
C PRO A 105 -4.12 7.72 10.70
N ILE A 106 -3.89 8.00 9.44
CA ILE A 106 -2.52 8.12 8.92
C ILE A 106 -1.87 9.39 9.46
N GLU A 107 -0.68 9.21 10.04
CA GLU A 107 0.18 10.33 10.42
C GLU A 107 1.29 10.40 9.40
N LEU A 108 1.28 11.43 8.58
CA LEU A 108 2.14 11.51 7.42
C LEU A 108 3.64 11.40 7.74
N PRO A 109 4.18 12.11 8.77
CA PRO A 109 5.61 11.97 9.06
C PRO A 109 6.04 10.54 9.35
N ARG A 110 5.21 9.80 10.09
CA ARG A 110 5.48 8.39 10.41
C ARG A 110 5.44 7.51 9.16
N LEU A 111 4.43 7.73 8.32
CA LEU A 111 4.30 6.97 7.07
C LEU A 111 5.47 7.26 6.13
N LEU A 112 5.84 8.54 5.98
CA LEU A 112 6.95 8.92 5.12
C LEU A 112 8.26 8.30 5.55
N GLU A 113 8.50 8.20 6.86
CA GLU A 113 9.70 7.55 7.38
C GLU A 113 9.76 6.09 6.96
N LYS A 114 8.64 5.37 7.06
CA LYS A 114 8.57 3.98 6.64
C LYS A 114 8.77 3.82 5.14
N MET A 115 8.14 4.70 4.36
CA MET A 115 8.30 4.69 2.91
C MET A 115 9.75 4.93 2.49
N GLU A 116 10.39 5.94 3.08
CA GLU A 116 11.77 6.25 2.76
C GLU A 116 12.70 5.10 3.08
N ARG A 117 12.47 4.43 4.20
CA ARG A 117 13.28 3.28 4.60
C ARG A 117 13.20 2.16 3.58
N LEU A 118 12.01 1.86 3.10
CA LEU A 118 11.80 0.80 2.11
C LEU A 118 12.30 1.20 0.71
N LEU A 119 12.13 2.46 0.34
CA LEU A 119 12.57 2.94 -0.96
C LEU A 119 14.10 2.99 -1.10
N LYS A 120 14.81 3.10 0.01
CA LYS A 120 16.28 3.11 0.03
C LYS A 120 16.90 1.73 0.09
N ALA A 121 16.11 0.74 0.44
CA ALA A 121 16.61 -0.64 0.62
C ALA A 121 17.02 -1.27 -0.70
#